data_5309d7a6d70c22d706f4bbfe408600d2
#
_entry.id   5309d7a6d70c22d706f4bbfe408600d2
#
_cell.length_a   1.000
_cell.length_b   1.000
_cell.length_c   1.000
_cell.angle_alpha   90.00
_cell.angle_beta   90.00
_cell.angle_gamma   90.00
#
_symmetry.space_group_name_H-M   'P 1'
#
loop_
_entity.id
_entity.type
_entity.pdbx_description
1 polymer ?
#
loop_
_entity_poly.entity_id
_entity_poly.type
_entity_poly.pdbx_seq_one_letter_code
_entity_poly.pdbx_strand_id
1 'polypeptide(L)'
;MFIRIAVIFFGVGFLIPGFLGVFRPEQLAEGLALTPDGSAGLLTVRALIGAPYLAMAATAIYAALRGQWAWLVPLAAIEGVMTLVRIMTGITEGFDSASIRIIIVELICTVVLAIGAILPARLKN
;
A
#
# COMPACT_ATOMS: atom_id res chain seq x y z
N MET A 1 2.71 9.32 19.98
CA MET A 1 1.99 10.28 19.13
C MET A 1 2.50 10.23 17.69
N PHE A 2 3.78 10.37 17.42
CA PHE A 2 4.36 10.43 16.07
C PHE A 2 4.01 9.22 15.18
N ILE A 3 4.18 7.97 15.64
CA ILE A 3 3.88 6.78 14.85
C ILE A 3 2.39 6.68 14.45
N ARG A 4 1.49 7.15 15.32
CA ARG A 4 0.06 7.19 15.01
C ARG A 4 -0.24 8.12 13.83
N ILE A 5 0.38 9.28 13.82
CA ILE A 5 0.24 10.26 12.73
C ILE A 5 0.81 9.68 11.43
N ALA A 6 1.99 9.06 11.50
CA ALA A 6 2.60 8.44 10.34
C ALA A 6 1.73 7.32 9.74
N VAL A 7 1.17 6.44 10.57
CA VAL A 7 0.27 5.37 10.10
C VAL A 7 -1.01 5.93 9.48
N ILE A 8 -1.60 6.98 10.08
CA ILE A 8 -2.77 7.63 9.49
C ILE A 8 -2.41 8.27 8.15
N PHE A 9 -1.26 8.93 8.04
CA PHE A 9 -0.79 9.53 6.80
C PHE A 9 -0.69 8.51 5.67
N PHE A 10 -0.07 7.34 5.92
CA PHE A 10 -0.02 6.26 4.94
C PHE A 10 -1.39 5.62 4.68
N GLY A 11 -2.22 5.48 5.71
CA GLY A 11 -3.60 5.03 5.55
C GLY A 11 -4.41 5.93 4.62
N VAL A 12 -4.27 7.24 4.76
CA VAL A 12 -4.86 8.22 3.83
C VAL A 12 -4.22 8.12 2.44
N GLY A 13 -2.90 7.90 2.37
CA GLY A 13 -2.19 7.66 1.10
C GLY A 13 -2.76 6.49 0.31
N PHE A 14 -3.14 5.40 0.97
CA PHE A 14 -3.79 4.25 0.33
C PHE A 14 -5.19 4.56 -0.22
N LEU A 15 -5.89 5.59 0.27
CA LEU A 15 -7.17 5.99 -0.29
C LEU A 15 -7.05 6.45 -1.74
N ILE A 16 -5.92 7.05 -2.13
CA ILE A 16 -5.73 7.58 -3.48
C ILE A 16 -5.78 6.45 -4.52
N PRO A 17 -4.88 5.44 -4.50
CA PRO A 17 -4.94 4.32 -5.43
C PRO A 17 -6.21 3.47 -5.24
N GLY A 18 -6.71 3.37 -4.00
CA GLY A 18 -7.95 2.67 -3.71
C GLY A 18 -9.16 3.32 -4.39
N PHE A 19 -9.32 4.62 -4.23
CA PHE A 19 -10.44 5.37 -4.82
C PHE A 19 -10.33 5.42 -6.35
N LEU A 20 -9.14 5.73 -6.87
CA LEU A 20 -8.90 5.71 -8.31
C LEU A 20 -9.16 4.32 -8.90
N GLY A 21 -8.67 3.26 -8.25
CA GLY A 21 -8.85 1.90 -8.75
C GLY A 21 -10.31 1.45 -8.81
N VAL A 22 -11.14 1.87 -7.86
CA VAL A 22 -12.56 1.50 -7.85
C VAL A 22 -13.38 2.39 -8.78
N PHE A 23 -13.21 3.70 -8.72
CA PHE A 23 -14.09 4.66 -9.40
C PHE A 23 -13.54 5.17 -10.72
N ARG A 24 -12.22 5.14 -10.92
CA ARG A 24 -11.52 5.60 -12.13
C ARG A 24 -10.39 4.66 -12.55
N PRO A 25 -10.72 3.36 -12.81
CA PRO A 25 -9.71 2.32 -13.05
C PRO A 25 -8.82 2.60 -14.26
N GLU A 26 -9.34 3.32 -15.27
CA GLU A 26 -8.57 3.72 -16.44
C GLU A 26 -7.42 4.66 -16.05
N GLN A 27 -7.69 5.66 -15.20
CA GLN A 27 -6.68 6.61 -14.74
C GLN A 27 -5.61 5.94 -13.86
N LEU A 28 -6.04 5.00 -13.00
CA LEU A 28 -5.08 4.24 -12.20
C LEU A 28 -4.21 3.35 -13.10
N ALA A 29 -4.82 2.64 -14.05
CA ALA A 29 -4.10 1.77 -14.98
C ALA A 29 -3.06 2.55 -15.78
N GLU A 30 -3.43 3.72 -16.31
CA GLU A 30 -2.51 4.61 -17.02
C GLU A 30 -1.33 5.04 -16.12
N GLY A 31 -1.63 5.46 -14.89
CA GLY A 31 -0.60 5.85 -13.91
C GLY A 31 0.35 4.73 -13.50
N LEU A 32 -0.08 3.47 -13.62
CA LEU A 32 0.70 2.27 -13.35
C LEU A 32 1.30 1.64 -14.62
N ALA A 33 1.15 2.29 -15.79
CA ALA A 33 1.55 1.77 -17.10
C ALA A 33 0.91 0.39 -17.43
N LEU A 34 -0.32 0.16 -16.95
CA LEU A 34 -1.11 -1.04 -17.26
C LEU A 34 -2.02 -0.78 -18.46
N THR A 35 -2.14 -1.78 -19.31
CA THR A 35 -3.05 -1.77 -20.47
C THR A 35 -4.16 -2.80 -20.26
N PRO A 36 -5.22 -2.48 -19.49
CA PRO A 36 -6.31 -3.41 -19.26
C PRO A 36 -7.07 -3.71 -20.55
N ASP A 37 -7.27 -4.99 -20.84
CA ASP A 37 -8.02 -5.42 -22.02
C ASP A 37 -9.53 -5.37 -21.75
N GLY A 38 -10.18 -4.41 -22.35
CA GLY A 38 -11.63 -4.22 -22.28
C GLY A 38 -12.20 -4.11 -20.87
N SER A 39 -13.47 -4.43 -20.72
CA SER A 39 -14.20 -4.36 -19.45
C SER A 39 -13.68 -5.34 -18.40
N ALA A 40 -13.23 -6.53 -18.83
CA ALA A 40 -12.68 -7.54 -17.92
C ALA A 40 -11.37 -7.08 -17.28
N GLY A 41 -10.49 -6.44 -18.07
CA GLY A 41 -9.26 -5.83 -17.55
C GLY A 41 -9.54 -4.72 -16.53
N LEU A 42 -10.51 -3.86 -16.81
CA LEU A 42 -10.92 -2.81 -15.87
C LEU A 42 -11.55 -3.36 -14.60
N LEU A 43 -12.35 -4.42 -14.69
CA LEU A 43 -12.87 -5.12 -13.49
C LEU A 43 -11.72 -5.69 -12.64
N THR A 44 -10.68 -6.22 -13.28
CA THR A 44 -9.49 -6.72 -12.60
C THR A 44 -8.77 -5.59 -11.85
N VAL A 45 -8.58 -4.42 -12.45
CA VAL A 45 -8.00 -3.25 -11.77
C VAL A 45 -8.83 -2.85 -10.55
N ARG A 46 -10.16 -2.81 -10.68
CA ARG A 46 -11.05 -2.50 -9.54
C ARG A 46 -10.92 -3.51 -8.40
N ALA A 47 -10.95 -4.81 -8.73
CA ALA A 47 -11.00 -5.88 -7.74
C ALA A 47 -9.63 -6.18 -7.11
N LEU A 48 -8.56 -6.18 -7.90
CA LEU A 48 -7.24 -6.60 -7.43
C LEU A 48 -6.32 -5.44 -7.00
N ILE A 49 -6.66 -4.22 -7.38
CA ILE A 49 -5.88 -3.04 -6.96
C ILE A 49 -6.76 -2.10 -6.13
N GLY A 50 -7.85 -1.61 -6.69
CA GLY A 50 -8.67 -0.61 -6.02
C GLY A 50 -9.23 -1.07 -4.68
N ALA A 51 -9.93 -2.20 -4.66
CA ALA A 51 -10.57 -2.71 -3.44
C ALA A 51 -9.57 -3.08 -2.33
N PRO A 52 -8.42 -3.78 -2.59
CA PRO A 52 -7.41 -4.03 -1.57
C PRO A 52 -6.83 -2.75 -0.97
N TYR A 53 -6.52 -1.73 -1.77
CA TYR A 53 -6.00 -0.47 -1.25
C TYR A 53 -7.03 0.27 -0.36
N LEU A 54 -8.33 0.22 -0.68
CA LEU A 54 -9.37 0.75 0.22
C LEU A 54 -9.43 -0.03 1.54
N ALA A 55 -9.33 -1.35 1.49
CA ALA A 55 -9.31 -2.18 2.70
C ALA A 55 -8.06 -1.90 3.55
N MET A 56 -6.89 -1.74 2.93
CA MET A 56 -5.65 -1.37 3.62
C MET A 56 -5.75 0.01 4.27
N ALA A 57 -6.31 0.99 3.56
CA ALA A 57 -6.57 2.33 4.09
C ALA A 57 -7.46 2.27 5.35
N ALA A 58 -8.61 1.61 5.25
CA ALA A 58 -9.54 1.46 6.36
C ALA A 58 -8.89 0.76 7.56
N THR A 59 -8.14 -0.31 7.31
CA THR A 59 -7.45 -1.09 8.35
C THR A 59 -6.36 -0.26 9.04
N ALA A 60 -5.52 0.46 8.28
CA ALA A 60 -4.45 1.29 8.85
C ALA A 60 -5.02 2.43 9.72
N ILE A 61 -6.04 3.14 9.21
CA ILE A 61 -6.71 4.21 9.94
C ILE A 61 -7.39 3.66 11.20
N TYR A 62 -8.12 2.55 11.08
CA TYR A 62 -8.77 1.89 12.22
C TYR A 62 -7.76 1.49 13.29
N ALA A 63 -6.67 0.80 12.89
CA ALA A 63 -5.61 0.39 13.79
C ALA A 63 -5.02 1.57 14.56
N ALA A 64 -4.73 2.67 13.87
CA ALA A 64 -4.20 3.88 14.48
C ALA A 64 -5.20 4.55 15.42
N LEU A 65 -6.47 4.69 15.04
CA LEU A 65 -7.49 5.33 15.85
C LEU A 65 -7.83 4.54 17.11
N ARG A 66 -7.90 3.23 17.01
CA ARG A 66 -8.27 2.32 18.13
C ARG A 66 -7.07 1.82 18.94
N GLY A 67 -5.84 2.09 18.48
CA GLY A 67 -4.63 1.56 19.13
C GLY A 67 -4.48 0.04 18.98
N GLN A 68 -5.10 -0.54 17.96
CA GLN A 68 -5.06 -1.98 17.68
C GLN A 68 -3.93 -2.29 16.67
N TRP A 69 -2.72 -2.09 17.10
CA TRP A 69 -1.51 -2.11 16.27
C TRP A 69 -1.22 -3.44 15.59
N ALA A 70 -1.72 -4.56 16.13
CA ALA A 70 -1.58 -5.88 15.52
C ALA A 70 -2.15 -5.97 14.10
N TRP A 71 -3.15 -5.14 13.78
CA TRP A 71 -3.72 -5.06 12.43
C TRP A 71 -2.75 -4.51 11.38
N LEU A 72 -1.66 -3.87 11.80
CA LEU A 72 -0.63 -3.38 10.89
C LEU A 72 0.31 -4.49 10.40
N VAL A 73 0.38 -5.64 11.09
CA VAL A 73 1.24 -6.76 10.70
C VAL A 73 0.92 -7.27 9.30
N PRO A 74 -0.33 -7.65 8.98
CA PRO A 74 -0.65 -8.09 7.62
C PRO A 74 -0.45 -7.01 6.57
N LEU A 75 -0.69 -5.73 6.90
CA LEU A 75 -0.45 -4.64 5.98
C LEU A 75 1.04 -4.48 5.66
N ALA A 76 1.89 -4.50 6.69
CA ALA A 76 3.34 -4.44 6.52
C ALA A 76 3.86 -5.63 5.70
N ALA A 77 3.28 -6.83 5.89
CA ALA A 77 3.63 -8.02 5.13
C ALA A 77 3.26 -7.86 3.64
N ILE A 78 2.05 -7.37 3.33
CA ILE A 78 1.60 -7.14 1.95
C ILE A 78 2.52 -6.13 1.25
N GLU A 79 2.73 -4.96 1.85
CA GLU A 79 3.61 -3.93 1.29
C GLU A 79 5.06 -4.42 1.14
N GLY A 80 5.57 -5.16 2.12
CA GLY A 80 6.91 -5.74 2.06
C GLY A 80 7.08 -6.75 0.93
N VAL A 81 6.08 -7.61 0.70
CA VAL A 81 6.10 -8.57 -0.41
C VAL A 81 6.00 -7.83 -1.74
N MET A 82 5.14 -6.82 -1.87
CA MET A 82 5.03 -6.01 -3.09
C MET A 82 6.36 -5.32 -3.40
N THR A 83 6.98 -4.70 -2.42
CA THR A 83 8.31 -4.07 -2.55
C THR A 83 9.37 -5.09 -2.98
N LEU A 84 9.40 -6.27 -2.34
CA LEU A 84 10.36 -7.33 -2.67
C LEU A 84 10.20 -7.80 -4.13
N VAL A 85 8.97 -8.06 -4.56
CA VAL A 85 8.69 -8.50 -5.94
C VAL A 85 9.16 -7.42 -6.94
N ARG A 86 8.88 -6.15 -6.67
CA ARG A 86 9.35 -5.06 -7.54
C ARG A 86 10.88 -4.97 -7.62
N ILE A 87 11.57 -5.13 -6.49
CA ILE A 87 13.03 -5.14 -6.46
C ILE A 87 13.56 -6.32 -7.29
N MET A 88 13.02 -7.52 -7.10
CA MET A 88 13.43 -8.71 -7.86
C MET A 88 13.21 -8.53 -9.36
N THR A 89 12.03 -8.02 -9.74
CA THR A 89 11.73 -7.71 -11.15
C THR A 89 12.68 -6.65 -11.71
N GLY A 90 12.96 -5.59 -10.95
CA GLY A 90 13.90 -4.56 -11.35
C GLY A 90 15.33 -5.08 -11.56
N ILE A 91 15.77 -6.08 -10.78
CA ILE A 91 17.08 -6.73 -10.96
C ILE A 91 17.13 -7.52 -12.28
N THR A 92 16.02 -8.17 -12.66
CA THR A 92 15.98 -9.02 -13.87
C THR A 92 15.65 -8.26 -15.15
N GLU A 93 14.80 -7.25 -15.07
CA GLU A 93 14.25 -6.52 -16.23
C GLU A 93 14.77 -5.09 -16.35
N GLY A 94 15.42 -4.59 -15.30
CA GLY A 94 15.93 -3.22 -15.22
C GLY A 94 15.03 -2.29 -14.40
N PHE A 95 15.63 -1.20 -13.93
CA PHE A 95 14.95 -0.16 -13.16
C PHE A 95 14.74 1.09 -14.03
N ASP A 96 13.52 1.58 -14.11
CA ASP A 96 13.24 2.92 -14.57
C ASP A 96 13.00 3.89 -13.40
N SER A 97 12.96 5.17 -13.69
CA SER A 97 12.81 6.21 -12.67
C SER A 97 11.45 6.17 -11.96
N ALA A 98 10.40 5.66 -12.60
CA ALA A 98 9.07 5.53 -12.03
C ALA A 98 9.05 4.35 -11.05
N SER A 99 9.59 3.20 -11.44
CA SER A 99 9.73 2.02 -10.59
C SER A 99 10.53 2.30 -9.32
N ILE A 100 11.65 3.01 -9.45
CA ILE A 100 12.49 3.38 -8.28
C ILE A 100 11.68 4.25 -7.29
N ARG A 101 10.93 5.24 -7.78
CA ARG A 101 10.10 6.09 -6.90
C ARG A 101 9.05 5.28 -6.15
N ILE A 102 8.37 4.37 -6.84
CA ILE A 102 7.36 3.51 -6.23
C ILE A 102 7.99 2.62 -5.16
N ILE A 103 9.11 1.96 -5.45
CA ILE A 103 9.85 1.11 -4.51
C ILE A 103 10.24 1.89 -3.24
N ILE A 104 10.72 3.12 -3.38
CA ILE A 104 11.07 3.96 -2.22
C ILE A 104 9.85 4.23 -1.35
N VAL A 105 8.71 4.60 -1.94
CA VAL A 105 7.48 4.89 -1.20
C VAL A 105 6.96 3.63 -0.50
N GLU A 106 6.92 2.49 -1.19
CA GLU A 106 6.48 1.21 -0.63
C GLU A 106 7.41 0.75 0.52
N LEU A 107 8.72 0.93 0.37
CA LEU A 107 9.70 0.59 1.42
C LEU A 107 9.49 1.44 2.67
N ILE A 108 9.33 2.75 2.51
CA ILE A 108 9.06 3.66 3.64
C ILE A 108 7.73 3.26 4.31
N CYS A 109 6.70 2.99 3.53
CA CYS A 109 5.40 2.54 4.03
C CYS A 109 5.53 1.23 4.83
N THR A 110 6.20 0.23 4.27
CA THR A 110 6.47 -1.06 4.94
C THR A 110 7.15 -0.85 6.29
N VAL A 111 8.21 -0.03 6.34
CA VAL A 111 8.95 0.27 7.57
C VAL A 111 8.06 0.97 8.60
N VAL A 112 7.27 1.97 8.19
CA VAL A 112 6.36 2.68 9.10
C VAL A 112 5.29 1.76 9.66
N LEU A 113 4.68 0.90 8.83
CA LEU A 113 3.68 -0.06 9.27
C LEU A 113 4.30 -1.12 10.22
N ALA A 114 5.49 -1.62 9.92
CA ALA A 114 6.20 -2.58 10.77
C ALA A 114 6.58 -1.97 12.13
N ILE A 115 7.10 -0.75 12.15
CA ILE A 115 7.39 -0.02 13.39
C ILE A 115 6.10 0.22 14.17
N GLY A 116 5.02 0.61 13.50
CA GLY A 116 3.70 0.80 14.11
C GLY A 116 3.15 -0.47 14.73
N ALA A 117 3.40 -1.64 14.13
CA ALA A 117 2.99 -2.92 14.67
C ALA A 117 3.77 -3.33 15.95
N ILE A 118 5.08 -3.03 16.01
CA ILE A 118 5.99 -3.55 17.03
C ILE A 118 6.16 -2.59 18.21
N LEU A 119 6.35 -1.30 17.95
CA LEU A 119 6.76 -0.32 18.97
C LEU A 119 5.73 -0.12 20.09
N PRO A 120 4.43 0.06 19.79
CA PRO A 120 3.43 0.25 20.84
C PRO A 120 3.21 -0.98 21.72
N ALA A 121 3.47 -2.18 21.20
CA ALA A 121 3.39 -3.41 21.98
C ALA A 121 4.51 -3.49 23.02
N ARG A 122 5.71 -3.01 22.70
CA ARG A 122 6.87 -2.98 23.61
C ARG A 122 6.77 -1.90 24.71
N LEU A 123 6.02 -0.83 24.47
CA LEU A 123 5.87 0.25 25.46
C LEU A 123 4.79 -0.04 26.52
N LYS A 124 4.04 -1.13 26.36
CA LYS A 124 3.02 -1.58 27.33
C LYS A 124 3.53 -2.64 28.34
N ASN A 125 4.71 -3.18 28.10
CA ASN A 125 5.41 -4.12 28.99
C ASN A 125 6.53 -3.39 29.75
#